data_550f97580c5d4a114eb6ab83594e6b3f
#
_entry.id   550f97580c5d4a114eb6ab83594e6b3f
#
_cell.length_a   1.000
_cell.length_b   1.000
_cell.length_c   1.000
_cell.angle_alpha   90.00
_cell.angle_beta   90.00
_cell.angle_gamma   90.00
#
_symmetry.space_group_name_H-M   'P 1'
#
loop_
_entity.id
_entity.type
_entity.pdbx_description
1 polymer ?
#
loop_
_entity_poly.entity_id
_entity_poly.type
_entity_poly.pdbx_seq_one_letter_code
_entity_poly.pdbx_strand_id
1 'polypeptide(L)'
;MRLSECLNSSDIETLRNIANAYSFDCSKSSKNALMQEIITHFQNRTFIAQALDGLKEGAYREAVAQLMLDSRVEFSREEILATVRRTIQPKKEGHDLKWMNRLLAEGWLFRLNSKGGRQFYFIPEDLRRTIRDCLSHSLKQQVHVAEQTPIVYRDENLALVRDTGVFLHYLSRHEVRVTKDGSILKRQQQEIFSLLEIKEEALGKVSWRFGFGRRFHEYPDRFALLYDYCYARHLIEETADGALVLGPNAAAWQESGEKERAADLFRYWRLLYRRPIPQLRLCVNLLASAARDEWVYASSISDLIAPHVKDYYYDKAPAIKELRIYNMLVHLGLLAHGQLADGSAVLKVTNLGRELLLQEEAHVEESESAVEEAVRVPLILQPNFDLLVPIEGAERIAWELEEVTDLIRVDTLRVHRITKSSIARCLDNGWTAETILDFLREETADMVPGNVERMIQQWESEFKRVQLHRTVLVSCLDSSIAADLKVMPEIAPYYRADLSDTEFLITERGTRPLQEILRRMGYQADLH
;
A
#
# COMPACT_ATOMS: atom_id res chain seq x y z
N MET A 1 -6.93 3.51 -23.63
CA MET A 1 -7.26 3.57 -25.10
C MET A 1 -6.72 2.32 -25.78
N ARG A 2 -7.53 1.74 -26.67
CA ARG A 2 -7.15 0.59 -27.52
C ARG A 2 -6.51 1.07 -28.82
N LEU A 3 -5.80 0.19 -29.51
CA LEU A 3 -5.15 0.48 -30.80
C LEU A 3 -6.14 1.03 -31.83
N SER A 4 -7.33 0.43 -31.94
CA SER A 4 -8.38 0.87 -32.86
C SER A 4 -8.82 2.33 -32.63
N GLU A 5 -8.89 2.76 -31.38
CA GLU A 5 -9.26 4.15 -31.02
C GLU A 5 -8.14 5.13 -31.38
N CYS A 6 -6.88 4.74 -31.13
CA CYS A 6 -5.71 5.53 -31.51
C CYS A 6 -5.60 5.70 -33.03
N LEU A 7 -5.80 4.62 -33.79
CA LEU A 7 -5.80 4.68 -35.27
C LEU A 7 -6.94 5.52 -35.82
N ASN A 8 -8.14 5.41 -35.23
CA ASN A 8 -9.27 6.21 -35.66
C ASN A 8 -9.06 7.72 -35.46
N SER A 9 -8.39 8.10 -34.36
CA SER A 9 -8.05 9.50 -34.05
C SER A 9 -6.84 10.03 -34.81
N SER A 10 -6.03 9.15 -35.41
CA SER A 10 -4.86 9.53 -36.21
C SER A 10 -5.23 10.02 -37.60
N ASP A 11 -4.40 10.91 -38.16
CA ASP A 11 -4.52 11.35 -39.56
C ASP A 11 -4.04 10.24 -40.52
N ILE A 12 -4.44 10.37 -41.79
CA ILE A 12 -4.10 9.35 -42.81
C ILE A 12 -2.59 9.29 -43.10
N GLU A 13 -1.87 10.38 -42.90
CA GLU A 13 -0.41 10.45 -43.09
C GLU A 13 0.32 9.61 -42.05
N THR A 14 -0.09 9.70 -40.79
CA THR A 14 0.42 8.84 -39.69
C THR A 14 0.19 7.36 -40.03
N LEU A 15 -1.00 6.99 -40.49
CA LEU A 15 -1.30 5.60 -40.86
C LEU A 15 -0.45 5.11 -42.06
N ARG A 16 -0.24 6.00 -43.07
CA ARG A 16 0.66 5.70 -44.19
C ARG A 16 2.09 5.47 -43.75
N ASN A 17 2.59 6.28 -42.81
CA ASN A 17 3.94 6.13 -42.28
C ASN A 17 4.12 4.77 -41.60
N ILE A 18 3.14 4.33 -40.79
CA ILE A 18 3.16 3.00 -40.16
C ILE A 18 3.14 1.91 -41.23
N ALA A 19 2.22 1.97 -42.20
CA ALA A 19 2.13 0.97 -43.27
C ALA A 19 3.40 0.90 -44.13
N ASN A 20 4.06 2.04 -44.38
CA ASN A 20 5.32 2.10 -45.09
C ASN A 20 6.50 1.51 -44.29
N ALA A 21 6.55 1.75 -42.97
CA ALA A 21 7.60 1.23 -42.09
C ALA A 21 7.69 -0.30 -42.13
N TYR A 22 6.55 -0.96 -42.30
CA TYR A 22 6.46 -2.42 -42.36
C TYR A 22 6.16 -2.97 -43.77
N SER A 23 6.10 -2.11 -44.79
CA SER A 23 5.81 -2.50 -46.18
C SER A 23 4.48 -3.25 -46.34
N PHE A 24 3.42 -2.80 -45.63
CA PHE A 24 2.11 -3.43 -45.72
C PHE A 24 1.51 -3.26 -47.11
N ASP A 25 0.90 -4.34 -47.62
CA ASP A 25 0.25 -4.37 -48.94
C ASP A 25 -1.23 -3.99 -48.81
N CYS A 26 -1.50 -2.68 -48.77
CA CYS A 26 -2.85 -2.15 -48.67
C CYS A 26 -3.01 -0.83 -49.42
N SER A 27 -4.27 -0.45 -49.71
CA SER A 27 -4.58 0.86 -50.35
C SER A 27 -4.21 2.03 -49.45
N LYS A 28 -3.17 2.78 -49.84
CA LYS A 28 -2.65 3.93 -49.10
C LYS A 28 -3.55 5.18 -49.20
N SER A 29 -4.59 5.13 -50.00
CA SER A 29 -5.59 6.23 -50.15
C SER A 29 -6.82 6.02 -49.24
N SER A 30 -7.05 4.81 -48.73
CA SER A 30 -8.18 4.50 -47.87
C SER A 30 -7.77 4.43 -46.40
N LYS A 31 -8.30 5.30 -45.56
CA LYS A 31 -8.05 5.28 -44.11
C LYS A 31 -8.49 3.94 -43.49
N ASN A 32 -9.67 3.43 -43.92
CA ASN A 32 -10.19 2.17 -43.40
C ASN A 32 -9.31 0.98 -43.78
N ALA A 33 -8.79 0.92 -45.00
CA ALA A 33 -7.90 -0.16 -45.44
C ALA A 33 -6.58 -0.12 -44.65
N LEU A 34 -6.01 1.05 -44.44
CA LEU A 34 -4.81 1.23 -43.59
C LEU A 34 -5.06 0.78 -42.15
N MET A 35 -6.18 1.18 -41.55
CA MET A 35 -6.53 0.81 -40.17
C MET A 35 -6.70 -0.71 -40.02
N GLN A 36 -7.44 -1.34 -40.92
CA GLN A 36 -7.65 -2.79 -40.88
C GLN A 36 -6.33 -3.56 -40.99
N GLU A 37 -5.47 -3.17 -41.90
CA GLU A 37 -4.18 -3.82 -42.09
C GLU A 37 -3.27 -3.68 -40.88
N ILE A 38 -3.17 -2.45 -40.33
CA ILE A 38 -2.38 -2.21 -39.12
C ILE A 38 -2.95 -3.01 -37.94
N ILE A 39 -4.26 -3.05 -37.72
CA ILE A 39 -4.88 -3.83 -36.63
C ILE A 39 -4.55 -5.33 -36.78
N THR A 40 -4.72 -5.86 -37.99
CA THR A 40 -4.47 -7.28 -38.27
C THR A 40 -3.04 -7.69 -37.92
N HIS A 41 -2.06 -6.87 -38.32
CA HIS A 41 -0.66 -7.15 -38.03
C HIS A 41 -0.30 -6.91 -36.56
N PHE A 42 -0.76 -5.81 -35.96
CA PHE A 42 -0.41 -5.46 -34.58
C PHE A 42 -1.13 -6.31 -33.52
N GLN A 43 -2.19 -7.03 -33.88
CA GLN A 43 -2.80 -8.06 -33.04
C GLN A 43 -2.06 -9.40 -33.14
N ASN A 44 -1.25 -9.59 -34.18
CA ASN A 44 -0.49 -10.82 -34.38
C ASN A 44 0.80 -10.81 -33.54
N ARG A 45 0.84 -11.66 -32.52
CA ARG A 45 2.00 -11.80 -31.62
C ARG A 45 3.29 -12.13 -32.35
N THR A 46 3.24 -12.99 -33.38
CA THR A 46 4.41 -13.36 -34.17
C THR A 46 4.99 -12.17 -34.92
N PHE A 47 4.11 -11.34 -35.50
CA PHE A 47 4.52 -10.11 -36.18
C PHE A 47 5.20 -9.14 -35.19
N ILE A 48 4.62 -8.92 -34.02
CA ILE A 48 5.18 -8.02 -32.99
C ILE A 48 6.55 -8.54 -32.52
N ALA A 49 6.69 -9.86 -32.30
CA ALA A 49 7.98 -10.44 -31.92
C ALA A 49 9.04 -10.21 -33.01
N GLN A 50 8.71 -10.46 -34.27
CA GLN A 50 9.62 -10.20 -35.41
C GLN A 50 9.97 -8.72 -35.55
N ALA A 51 8.99 -7.83 -35.36
CA ALA A 51 9.22 -6.38 -35.42
C ALA A 51 10.18 -5.92 -34.30
N LEU A 52 10.04 -6.46 -33.08
CA LEU A 52 10.95 -6.17 -31.96
C LEU A 52 12.36 -6.74 -32.21
N ASP A 53 12.47 -7.97 -32.74
CA ASP A 53 13.75 -8.59 -33.06
C ASP A 53 14.44 -7.91 -34.26
N GLY A 54 13.66 -7.34 -35.17
CA GLY A 54 14.14 -6.54 -36.29
C GLY A 54 14.74 -5.18 -35.91
N LEU A 55 14.62 -4.76 -34.64
CA LEU A 55 15.23 -3.51 -34.15
C LEU A 55 16.76 -3.69 -34.02
N LYS A 56 17.50 -3.37 -35.07
CA LYS A 56 18.96 -3.58 -35.18
C LYS A 56 19.80 -2.74 -34.23
N GLU A 57 19.31 -1.57 -33.82
CA GLU A 57 20.00 -0.67 -32.90
C GLU A 57 19.69 -1.05 -31.47
N GLY A 58 20.64 -1.69 -30.75
CA GLY A 58 20.44 -2.16 -29.37
C GLY A 58 19.90 -1.08 -28.42
N ALA A 59 20.43 0.13 -28.51
CA ALA A 59 19.97 1.25 -27.69
C ALA A 59 18.54 1.71 -28.06
N TYR A 60 18.11 1.61 -29.32
CA TYR A 60 16.74 1.89 -29.72
C TYR A 60 15.77 0.80 -29.23
N ARG A 61 16.15 -0.47 -29.34
CA ARG A 61 15.38 -1.60 -28.77
C ARG A 61 15.21 -1.42 -27.26
N GLU A 62 16.25 -0.99 -26.56
CA GLU A 62 16.17 -0.69 -25.13
C GLU A 62 15.22 0.47 -24.83
N ALA A 63 15.22 1.54 -25.64
CA ALA A 63 14.26 2.65 -25.49
C ALA A 63 12.81 2.19 -25.67
N VAL A 64 12.55 1.37 -26.70
CA VAL A 64 11.23 0.74 -26.91
C VAL A 64 10.85 -0.10 -25.70
N ALA A 65 11.73 -0.99 -25.23
CA ALA A 65 11.47 -1.83 -24.06
C ALA A 65 11.17 -0.99 -22.80
N GLN A 66 11.94 0.06 -22.54
CA GLN A 66 11.71 0.95 -21.39
C GLN A 66 10.35 1.64 -21.44
N LEU A 67 9.94 2.14 -22.62
CA LEU A 67 8.63 2.76 -22.81
C LEU A 67 7.49 1.76 -22.65
N MET A 68 7.63 0.55 -23.19
CA MET A 68 6.60 -0.48 -23.12
C MET A 68 6.45 -1.09 -21.72
N LEU A 69 7.54 -1.20 -20.97
CA LEU A 69 7.54 -1.66 -19.59
C LEU A 69 7.10 -0.55 -18.59
N ASP A 70 7.00 0.70 -19.05
CA ASP A 70 6.49 1.79 -18.21
C ASP A 70 4.98 1.63 -17.99
N SER A 71 4.51 1.72 -16.74
CA SER A 71 3.09 1.56 -16.38
C SER A 71 2.24 2.81 -16.65
N ARG A 72 2.85 3.92 -17.07
CA ARG A 72 2.09 5.14 -17.41
C ARG A 72 1.31 4.94 -18.70
N VAL A 73 0.08 5.42 -18.69
CA VAL A 73 -0.81 5.37 -19.87
C VAL A 73 -0.48 6.51 -20.82
N GLU A 74 -0.17 7.68 -20.27
CA GLU A 74 0.10 8.92 -20.99
C GLU A 74 1.50 9.43 -20.72
N PHE A 75 2.11 10.00 -21.75
CA PHE A 75 3.44 10.60 -21.65
C PHE A 75 3.42 12.03 -22.22
N SER A 76 4.13 12.94 -21.58
CA SER A 76 4.53 14.18 -22.19
C SER A 76 5.69 13.96 -23.18
N ARG A 77 5.92 14.94 -24.06
CA ARG A 77 7.06 14.91 -24.99
C ARG A 77 8.39 14.80 -24.24
N GLU A 78 8.54 15.58 -23.17
CA GLU A 78 9.74 15.64 -22.36
C GLU A 78 10.04 14.31 -21.67
N GLU A 79 9.02 13.59 -21.23
CA GLU A 79 9.17 12.27 -20.61
C GLU A 79 9.66 11.21 -21.60
N ILE A 80 9.13 11.23 -22.82
CA ILE A 80 9.61 10.33 -23.89
C ILE A 80 11.06 10.66 -24.24
N LEU A 81 11.36 11.94 -24.48
CA LEU A 81 12.72 12.37 -24.79
C LEU A 81 13.68 12.03 -23.65
N ALA A 82 13.27 12.19 -22.39
CA ALA A 82 14.09 11.82 -21.24
C ALA A 82 14.31 10.30 -21.16
N THR A 83 13.34 9.48 -21.53
CA THR A 83 13.51 8.02 -21.59
C THR A 83 14.47 7.65 -22.71
N VAL A 84 14.28 8.20 -23.89
CA VAL A 84 15.17 7.98 -25.06
C VAL A 84 16.60 8.43 -24.76
N ARG A 85 16.81 9.59 -24.13
CA ARG A 85 18.15 10.10 -23.76
C ARG A 85 18.89 9.19 -22.78
N ARG A 86 18.20 8.47 -21.91
CA ARG A 86 18.83 7.54 -20.98
C ARG A 86 19.46 6.32 -21.66
N THR A 87 18.91 5.93 -22.80
CA THR A 87 19.41 4.78 -23.59
C THR A 87 20.47 5.17 -24.62
N ILE A 88 20.52 6.46 -25.01
CA ILE A 88 21.53 6.98 -25.93
C ILE A 88 22.76 7.44 -25.15
N GLN A 89 23.95 7.05 -25.56
CA GLN A 89 25.17 7.65 -25.02
C GLN A 89 25.21 9.15 -25.33
N PRO A 90 25.63 10.02 -24.35
CA PRO A 90 25.40 11.48 -24.41
C PRO A 90 26.07 12.25 -25.54
N LYS A 91 26.78 11.63 -26.48
CA LYS A 91 27.61 12.28 -27.47
C LYS A 91 26.94 12.63 -28.82
N LYS A 92 25.63 12.41 -28.98
CA LYS A 92 24.94 12.69 -30.25
C LYS A 92 23.71 13.56 -30.04
N GLU A 93 23.86 14.88 -30.07
CA GLU A 93 22.74 15.82 -30.06
C GLU A 93 21.73 15.56 -31.21
N GLY A 94 20.43 15.64 -30.93
CA GLY A 94 19.36 15.50 -31.92
C GLY A 94 18.92 14.07 -32.23
N HIS A 95 19.58 13.03 -31.71
CA HIS A 95 19.15 11.63 -31.90
C HIS A 95 17.87 11.28 -31.14
N ASP A 96 17.59 11.95 -30.03
CA ASP A 96 16.39 11.79 -29.23
C ASP A 96 15.11 12.12 -30.01
N LEU A 97 15.10 13.24 -30.73
CA LEU A 97 13.99 13.62 -31.62
C LEU A 97 13.84 12.64 -32.79
N LYS A 98 14.94 12.20 -33.39
CA LYS A 98 14.91 11.22 -34.48
C LYS A 98 14.26 9.90 -34.02
N TRP A 99 14.60 9.43 -32.83
CA TRP A 99 14.05 8.21 -32.28
C TRP A 99 12.59 8.36 -31.85
N MET A 100 12.23 9.50 -31.29
CA MET A 100 10.82 9.79 -30.99
C MET A 100 9.97 9.79 -32.26
N ASN A 101 10.43 10.43 -33.35
CA ASN A 101 9.74 10.43 -34.63
C ASN A 101 9.67 9.02 -35.22
N ARG A 102 10.71 8.20 -35.03
CA ARG A 102 10.72 6.81 -35.47
C ARG A 102 9.70 5.96 -34.69
N LEU A 103 9.57 6.16 -33.36
CA LEU A 103 8.53 5.48 -32.53
C LEU A 103 7.11 5.79 -33.03
N LEU A 104 6.86 7.04 -33.48
CA LEU A 104 5.58 7.44 -34.07
C LEU A 104 5.38 6.81 -35.46
N ALA A 105 6.41 6.82 -36.30
CA ALA A 105 6.34 6.28 -37.65
C ALA A 105 6.21 4.76 -37.66
N GLU A 106 6.76 4.06 -36.69
CA GLU A 106 6.64 2.61 -36.54
C GLU A 106 5.38 2.19 -35.75
N GLY A 107 4.55 3.13 -35.29
CA GLY A 107 3.30 2.84 -34.59
C GLY A 107 3.46 2.30 -33.17
N TRP A 108 4.67 2.41 -32.59
CA TRP A 108 4.89 2.09 -31.18
C TRP A 108 4.30 3.13 -30.23
N LEU A 109 4.10 4.35 -30.74
CA LEU A 109 3.63 5.50 -29.99
C LEU A 109 2.63 6.29 -30.84
N PHE A 110 1.55 6.76 -30.22
CA PHE A 110 0.52 7.57 -30.87
C PHE A 110 0.45 8.95 -30.22
N ARG A 111 0.24 9.96 -31.06
CA ARG A 111 0.06 11.35 -30.61
C ARG A 111 -1.41 11.71 -30.61
N LEU A 112 -1.88 12.23 -29.49
CA LEU A 112 -3.25 12.71 -29.34
C LEU A 112 -3.25 14.18 -28.89
N ASN A 113 -4.20 14.95 -29.40
CA ASN A 113 -4.41 16.33 -29.01
C ASN A 113 -5.62 16.40 -28.07
N SER A 114 -5.47 17.00 -26.89
CA SER A 114 -6.61 17.27 -26.02
C SER A 114 -7.42 18.46 -26.56
N LYS A 115 -8.69 18.58 -26.12
CA LYS A 115 -9.57 19.72 -26.43
C LYS A 115 -8.96 21.10 -26.02
N GLY A 116 -7.93 21.11 -25.16
CA GLY A 116 -7.20 22.30 -24.72
C GLY A 116 -5.86 22.55 -25.44
N GLY A 117 -5.58 21.87 -26.58
CA GLY A 117 -4.34 22.06 -27.37
C GLY A 117 -3.08 21.43 -26.78
N ARG A 118 -3.15 20.73 -25.65
CA ARG A 118 -2.02 19.97 -25.10
C ARG A 118 -1.84 18.67 -25.87
N GLN A 119 -0.60 18.36 -26.24
CA GLN A 119 -0.24 17.11 -26.90
C GLN A 119 0.18 16.08 -25.84
N PHE A 120 -0.41 14.91 -25.95
CA PHE A 120 -0.05 13.72 -25.17
C PHE A 120 0.34 12.58 -26.10
N TYR A 121 1.14 11.69 -25.59
CA TYR A 121 1.60 10.52 -26.32
C TYR A 121 1.12 9.28 -25.58
N PHE A 122 0.59 8.33 -26.36
CA PHE A 122 0.00 7.10 -25.86
C PHE A 122 0.64 5.88 -26.45
N ILE A 123 0.71 4.83 -25.66
CA ILE A 123 0.93 3.48 -26.13
C ILE A 123 -0.38 2.73 -25.92
N PRO A 124 -1.03 2.22 -26.99
CA PRO A 124 -2.28 1.48 -26.88
C PRO A 124 -2.14 0.32 -25.89
N GLU A 125 -3.13 0.11 -25.04
CA GLU A 125 -3.05 -0.85 -23.94
C GLU A 125 -2.96 -2.30 -24.44
N ASP A 126 -3.74 -2.64 -25.44
CA ASP A 126 -3.73 -3.94 -26.12
C ASP A 126 -2.38 -4.22 -26.81
N LEU A 127 -1.83 -3.23 -27.49
CA LEU A 127 -0.49 -3.32 -28.09
C LEU A 127 0.59 -3.48 -27.01
N ARG A 128 0.52 -2.70 -25.93
CA ARG A 128 1.45 -2.76 -24.81
C ARG A 128 1.47 -4.14 -24.17
N ARG A 129 0.28 -4.74 -23.97
CA ARG A 129 0.15 -6.11 -23.43
C ARG A 129 0.89 -7.11 -24.31
N THR A 130 0.61 -7.12 -25.61
CA THR A 130 1.28 -8.00 -26.57
C THR A 130 2.79 -7.81 -26.57
N ILE A 131 3.29 -6.57 -26.55
CA ILE A 131 4.72 -6.29 -26.53
C ILE A 131 5.35 -6.77 -25.22
N ARG A 132 4.72 -6.55 -24.07
CA ARG A 132 5.21 -7.04 -22.77
C ARG A 132 5.34 -8.55 -22.76
N ASP A 133 4.37 -9.27 -23.32
CA ASP A 133 4.41 -10.73 -23.42
C ASP A 133 5.56 -11.20 -24.31
N CYS A 134 5.80 -10.52 -25.44
CA CYS A 134 6.94 -10.81 -26.32
C CYS A 134 8.28 -10.53 -25.62
N LEU A 135 8.39 -9.38 -24.94
CA LEU A 135 9.58 -9.00 -24.17
C LEU A 135 9.83 -9.99 -23.02
N SER A 136 8.81 -10.36 -22.27
CA SER A 136 8.93 -11.35 -21.20
C SER A 136 9.45 -12.69 -21.73
N HIS A 137 8.96 -13.14 -22.88
CA HIS A 137 9.45 -14.37 -23.51
C HIS A 137 10.94 -14.27 -23.91
N SER A 138 11.35 -13.13 -24.50
CA SER A 138 12.76 -12.88 -24.84
C SER A 138 13.65 -12.76 -23.59
N LEU A 139 13.15 -12.16 -22.51
CA LEU A 139 13.88 -12.05 -21.25
C LEU A 139 14.03 -13.40 -20.55
N LYS A 140 13.02 -14.27 -20.62
CA LYS A 140 13.10 -15.64 -20.10
C LYS A 140 14.23 -16.47 -20.75
N GLN A 141 14.59 -16.18 -22.00
CA GLN A 141 15.72 -16.83 -22.68
C GLN A 141 17.09 -16.30 -22.20
N GLN A 142 17.13 -15.15 -21.55
CA GLN A 142 18.36 -14.52 -21.04
C GLN A 142 18.65 -14.85 -19.57
N VAL A 143 17.69 -15.48 -18.89
CA VAL A 143 17.82 -15.85 -17.48
C VAL A 143 17.83 -17.35 -17.31
N HIS A 144 18.50 -17.83 -16.27
CA HIS A 144 18.52 -19.22 -15.92
C HIS A 144 17.35 -19.55 -15.00
N VAL A 145 16.42 -20.36 -15.48
CA VAL A 145 15.30 -20.90 -14.70
C VAL A 145 15.82 -22.03 -13.83
N ALA A 146 15.36 -22.09 -12.58
CA ALA A 146 15.70 -23.20 -11.68
C ALA A 146 14.90 -24.44 -12.08
N GLU A 147 15.59 -25.57 -12.25
CA GLU A 147 14.96 -26.86 -12.56
C GLU A 147 14.15 -27.43 -11.39
N GLN A 148 14.49 -27.00 -10.17
CA GLN A 148 13.85 -27.45 -8.93
C GLN A 148 13.24 -26.28 -8.19
N THR A 149 12.13 -26.53 -7.51
CA THR A 149 11.55 -25.56 -6.58
C THR A 149 12.36 -25.54 -5.28
N PRO A 150 12.56 -24.36 -4.66
CA PRO A 150 13.26 -24.28 -3.39
C PRO A 150 12.47 -25.00 -2.30
N ILE A 151 13.18 -25.73 -1.42
CA ILE A 151 12.57 -26.43 -0.26
C ILE A 151 12.08 -25.42 0.78
N VAL A 152 12.81 -24.32 0.94
CA VAL A 152 12.48 -23.23 1.83
C VAL A 152 12.52 -21.94 1.03
N TYR A 153 11.46 -21.16 1.15
CA TYR A 153 11.40 -19.82 0.55
C TYR A 153 10.68 -18.86 1.48
N ARG A 154 10.95 -17.60 1.31
CA ARG A 154 10.34 -16.48 2.01
C ARG A 154 9.39 -15.76 1.06
N ASP A 155 8.12 -15.75 1.40
CA ASP A 155 7.06 -14.95 0.79
C ASP A 155 6.35 -14.25 1.94
N GLU A 156 6.43 -12.93 1.98
CA GLU A 156 5.83 -12.14 3.07
C GLU A 156 4.40 -11.71 2.76
N ASN A 157 3.93 -11.92 1.53
CA ASN A 157 2.58 -11.56 1.12
C ASN A 157 2.17 -10.16 1.65
N LEU A 158 1.05 -10.01 2.33
CA LEU A 158 0.56 -8.74 2.90
C LEU A 158 1.09 -8.46 4.33
N ALA A 159 2.09 -9.22 4.81
CA ALA A 159 2.57 -9.09 6.19
C ALA A 159 3.02 -7.65 6.54
N LEU A 160 3.64 -6.90 5.62
CA LEU A 160 4.05 -5.52 5.89
C LEU A 160 2.84 -4.58 6.12
N VAL A 161 1.74 -4.81 5.40
CA VAL A 161 0.49 -4.06 5.59
C VAL A 161 -0.12 -4.39 6.96
N ARG A 162 -0.19 -5.67 7.30
CA ARG A 162 -0.71 -6.13 8.60
C ARG A 162 0.14 -5.64 9.77
N ASP A 163 1.46 -5.72 9.63
CA ASP A 163 2.40 -5.21 10.64
C ASP A 163 2.33 -3.69 10.80
N THR A 164 1.98 -2.97 9.74
CA THR A 164 1.67 -1.53 9.85
C THR A 164 0.44 -1.32 10.74
N GLY A 165 -0.61 -2.10 10.55
CA GLY A 165 -1.80 -2.09 11.44
C GLY A 165 -1.45 -2.40 12.90
N VAL A 166 -0.67 -3.46 13.15
CA VAL A 166 -0.18 -3.84 14.48
C VAL A 166 0.60 -2.70 15.13
N PHE A 167 1.48 -2.05 14.38
CA PHE A 167 2.24 -0.91 14.90
C PHE A 167 1.35 0.29 15.26
N LEU A 168 0.40 0.67 14.40
CA LEU A 168 -0.56 1.75 14.68
C LEU A 168 -1.43 1.40 15.89
N HIS A 169 -1.88 0.16 15.99
CA HIS A 169 -2.63 -0.33 17.13
C HIS A 169 -1.83 -0.29 18.44
N TYR A 170 -0.55 -0.68 18.41
CA TYR A 170 0.32 -0.53 19.57
C TYR A 170 0.40 0.93 20.05
N LEU A 171 0.53 1.88 19.11
CA LEU A 171 0.55 3.32 19.43
C LEU A 171 -0.76 3.83 20.02
N SER A 172 -1.90 3.28 19.63
CA SER A 172 -3.20 3.67 20.20
C SER A 172 -3.36 3.27 21.66
N ARG A 173 -2.58 2.28 22.12
CA ARG A 173 -2.72 1.65 23.44
C ARG A 173 -1.59 1.91 24.41
N HIS A 174 -0.44 2.34 23.89
CA HIS A 174 0.77 2.51 24.70
C HIS A 174 1.35 3.91 24.51
N GLU A 175 1.76 4.53 25.59
CA GLU A 175 2.56 5.75 25.51
C GLU A 175 3.95 5.39 24.96
N VAL A 176 4.19 5.66 23.69
CA VAL A 176 5.48 5.40 23.06
C VAL A 176 6.30 6.67 23.07
N ARG A 177 7.49 6.60 23.69
CA ARG A 177 8.40 7.73 23.76
C ARG A 177 9.58 7.57 22.84
N VAL A 178 10.01 8.69 22.27
CA VAL A 178 11.23 8.75 21.44
C VAL A 178 12.39 9.35 22.21
N THR A 179 13.58 8.93 21.86
CA THR A 179 14.84 9.49 22.36
C THR A 179 15.02 10.94 21.87
N LYS A 180 16.03 11.64 22.38
CA LYS A 180 16.41 12.98 21.88
C LYS A 180 16.71 12.99 20.39
N ASP A 181 17.19 11.86 19.85
CA ASP A 181 17.46 11.67 18.43
C ASP A 181 16.20 11.25 17.65
N GLY A 182 15.04 11.09 18.33
CA GLY A 182 13.73 10.77 17.78
C GLY A 182 13.52 9.30 17.40
N SER A 183 14.29 8.36 17.95
CA SER A 183 14.04 6.92 17.81
C SER A 183 13.23 6.38 18.98
N ILE A 184 12.38 5.39 18.73
CA ILE A 184 11.62 4.68 19.77
C ILE A 184 12.60 4.04 20.76
N LEU A 185 12.28 4.10 22.05
CA LEU A 185 13.10 3.49 23.10
C LEU A 185 13.30 2.00 22.83
N LYS A 186 14.53 1.48 23.02
CA LYS A 186 14.91 0.09 22.67
C LYS A 186 14.01 -0.98 23.27
N ARG A 187 13.53 -0.78 24.50
CA ARG A 187 12.59 -1.69 25.14
C ARG A 187 11.27 -1.76 24.36
N GLN A 188 10.72 -0.62 23.99
CA GLN A 188 9.48 -0.55 23.22
C GLN A 188 9.69 -1.06 21.80
N GLN A 189 10.87 -0.84 21.18
CA GLN A 189 11.18 -1.49 19.90
C GLN A 189 11.08 -3.02 19.99
N GLN A 190 11.66 -3.62 21.05
CA GLN A 190 11.59 -5.07 21.24
C GLN A 190 10.16 -5.57 21.46
N GLU A 191 9.36 -4.83 22.22
CA GLU A 191 7.94 -5.12 22.43
C GLU A 191 7.19 -5.08 21.09
N ILE A 192 7.33 -4.00 20.31
CA ILE A 192 6.70 -3.87 18.98
C ILE A 192 7.14 -5.01 18.07
N PHE A 193 8.46 -5.27 17.92
CA PHE A 193 8.98 -6.29 17.03
C PHE A 193 8.53 -7.70 17.40
N SER A 194 8.28 -7.96 18.68
CA SER A 194 7.72 -9.23 19.13
C SER A 194 6.28 -9.46 18.70
N LEU A 195 5.53 -8.39 18.43
CA LEU A 195 4.14 -8.44 17.98
C LEU A 195 4.01 -8.56 16.46
N LEU A 196 5.02 -8.11 15.70
CA LEU A 196 4.99 -8.17 14.24
C LEU A 196 4.87 -9.61 13.74
N GLU A 197 4.23 -9.83 12.62
CA GLU A 197 4.12 -11.12 11.95
C GLU A 197 5.51 -11.62 11.52
N ILE A 198 6.26 -10.75 10.83
CA ILE A 198 7.66 -11.02 10.51
C ILE A 198 8.55 -10.48 11.64
N LYS A 199 9.15 -11.41 12.38
CA LYS A 199 9.99 -11.06 13.53
C LYS A 199 11.25 -10.32 13.09
N GLU A 200 11.56 -9.26 13.78
CA GLU A 200 12.77 -8.47 13.59
C GLU A 200 13.48 -8.26 14.92
N GLU A 201 14.77 -8.04 14.87
CA GLU A 201 15.57 -7.75 16.05
C GLU A 201 16.04 -6.29 16.03
N ALA A 202 15.96 -5.64 17.19
CA ALA A 202 16.45 -4.28 17.33
C ALA A 202 17.95 -4.21 17.04
N LEU A 203 18.34 -3.28 16.16
CA LEU A 203 19.75 -3.08 15.81
C LEU A 203 20.58 -2.77 17.08
N GLY A 204 21.72 -3.41 17.20
CA GLY A 204 22.74 -3.11 18.21
C GLY A 204 23.36 -1.70 17.97
N LYS A 205 24.49 -1.42 18.65
CA LYS A 205 25.34 -0.26 18.27
C LYS A 205 25.91 -0.52 16.88
N VAL A 206 25.25 -0.01 15.85
CA VAL A 206 25.68 -0.17 14.46
C VAL A 206 26.52 1.04 14.08
N SER A 207 27.63 0.82 13.36
CA SER A 207 28.30 1.87 12.61
C SER A 207 27.28 2.54 11.67
N TRP A 208 27.43 3.82 11.44
CA TRP A 208 26.56 4.59 10.58
C TRP A 208 26.19 3.82 9.31
N ARG A 209 24.88 3.69 9.05
CA ARG A 209 24.31 3.05 7.87
C ARG A 209 23.71 4.13 6.99
N PHE A 210 24.09 4.11 5.73
CA PHE A 210 23.42 4.93 4.74
C PHE A 210 22.04 4.29 4.45
N GLY A 211 21.00 5.07 4.63
CA GLY A 211 19.64 4.62 4.42
C GLY A 211 18.78 5.72 3.83
N PHE A 212 17.69 5.30 3.22
CA PHE A 212 16.71 6.17 2.61
C PHE A 212 15.50 6.23 3.51
N GLY A 213 15.09 7.44 3.85
CA GLY A 213 13.99 7.66 4.76
C GLY A 213 14.41 7.98 6.19
N ARG A 214 13.39 8.23 7.01
CA ARG A 214 13.56 8.66 8.39
C ARG A 214 14.02 7.49 9.26
N ARG A 215 15.03 7.70 10.09
CA ARG A 215 15.51 6.72 11.09
C ARG A 215 16.00 5.37 10.54
N PHE A 216 16.29 5.28 9.27
CA PHE A 216 16.73 4.04 8.62
C PHE A 216 17.97 3.40 9.29
N HIS A 217 18.88 4.21 9.83
CA HIS A 217 20.09 3.74 10.52
C HIS A 217 19.84 3.19 11.94
N GLU A 218 18.65 3.35 12.49
CA GLU A 218 18.28 2.96 13.85
C GLU A 218 17.39 1.74 13.90
N TYR A 219 16.69 1.43 12.80
CA TYR A 219 15.77 0.31 12.71
C TYR A 219 16.22 -0.71 11.67
N PRO A 220 15.81 -1.99 11.78
CA PRO A 220 15.91 -2.95 10.69
C PRO A 220 15.25 -2.41 9.42
N ASP A 221 15.73 -2.85 8.25
CA ASP A 221 15.36 -2.27 6.96
C ASP A 221 13.85 -2.29 6.70
N ARG A 222 13.19 -3.38 7.09
CA ARG A 222 11.74 -3.57 6.93
C ARG A 222 10.95 -2.62 7.83
N PHE A 223 11.26 -2.61 9.12
CA PHE A 223 10.60 -1.69 10.05
C PHE A 223 10.93 -0.22 9.74
N ALA A 224 12.14 0.08 9.28
CA ALA A 224 12.50 1.42 8.84
C ALA A 224 11.61 1.90 7.68
N LEU A 225 11.30 1.03 6.71
CA LEU A 225 10.37 1.34 5.61
C LEU A 225 8.95 1.58 6.16
N LEU A 226 8.47 0.72 7.03
CA LEU A 226 7.17 0.84 7.69
C LEU A 226 7.06 2.17 8.47
N TYR A 227 8.04 2.46 9.31
CA TYR A 227 8.06 3.68 10.12
C TYR A 227 8.08 4.95 9.28
N ASP A 228 8.94 5.00 8.25
CA ASP A 228 9.06 6.15 7.35
C ASP A 228 7.77 6.35 6.53
N TYR A 229 7.15 5.25 6.08
CA TYR A 229 5.85 5.26 5.41
C TYR A 229 4.75 5.84 6.32
N CYS A 230 4.64 5.36 7.56
CA CYS A 230 3.66 5.86 8.51
C CYS A 230 3.83 7.36 8.76
N TYR A 231 5.07 7.81 8.90
CA TYR A 231 5.36 9.23 9.11
C TYR A 231 5.03 10.08 7.86
N ALA A 232 5.41 9.63 6.69
CA ALA A 232 5.18 10.34 5.43
C ALA A 232 3.70 10.40 5.03
N ARG A 233 2.89 9.43 5.48
CA ARG A 233 1.44 9.39 5.26
C ARG A 233 0.63 10.06 6.37
N HIS A 234 1.29 10.65 7.38
CA HIS A 234 0.65 11.21 8.55
C HIS A 234 -0.24 10.19 9.30
N LEU A 235 0.21 8.93 9.33
CA LEU A 235 -0.40 7.90 10.16
C LEU A 235 0.11 7.98 11.59
N ILE A 236 1.29 8.55 11.77
CA ILE A 236 1.92 8.82 13.06
C ILE A 236 2.49 10.23 13.11
N GLU A 237 2.51 10.83 14.31
CA GLU A 237 3.08 12.15 14.58
C GLU A 237 3.88 12.14 15.87
N GLU A 238 4.94 12.95 15.91
CA GLU A 238 5.76 13.15 17.11
C GLU A 238 5.30 14.44 17.80
N THR A 239 4.89 14.32 19.05
CA THR A 239 4.45 15.46 19.85
C THR A 239 5.64 16.29 20.39
N ALA A 240 5.39 17.51 20.83
CA ALA A 240 6.44 18.41 21.32
C ALA A 240 7.15 17.89 22.59
N ASP A 241 6.52 17.01 23.35
CA ASP A 241 7.06 16.37 24.55
C ASP A 241 7.76 15.02 24.26
N GLY A 242 7.90 14.66 22.95
CA GLY A 242 8.61 13.47 22.51
C GLY A 242 7.81 12.18 22.64
N ALA A 243 6.48 12.25 22.59
CA ALA A 243 5.63 11.07 22.44
C ALA A 243 5.30 10.83 20.96
N LEU A 244 5.20 9.57 20.57
CA LEU A 244 4.75 9.15 19.26
C LEU A 244 3.26 8.77 19.37
N VAL A 245 2.43 9.42 18.56
CA VAL A 245 0.96 9.28 18.60
C VAL A 245 0.41 8.96 17.22
N LEU A 246 -0.85 8.51 17.16
CA LEU A 246 -1.55 8.35 15.88
C LEU A 246 -1.74 9.71 15.21
N GLY A 247 -1.46 9.74 13.92
CA GLY A 247 -1.69 10.90 13.07
C GLY A 247 -3.12 10.96 12.52
N PRO A 248 -3.50 12.08 11.89
CA PRO A 248 -4.86 12.34 11.43
C PRO A 248 -5.36 11.37 10.35
N ASN A 249 -4.47 10.73 9.62
CA ASN A 249 -4.84 9.82 8.52
C ASN A 249 -4.92 8.35 8.95
N ALA A 250 -4.62 8.01 10.21
CA ALA A 250 -4.57 6.63 10.68
C ALA A 250 -5.92 5.91 10.53
N ALA A 251 -7.03 6.55 10.92
CA ALA A 251 -8.37 5.97 10.81
C ALA A 251 -8.76 5.68 9.35
N ALA A 252 -8.59 6.65 8.45
CA ALA A 252 -8.89 6.45 7.03
C ALA A 252 -8.02 5.37 6.38
N TRP A 253 -6.77 5.24 6.81
CA TRP A 253 -5.89 4.18 6.36
C TRP A 253 -6.39 2.80 6.82
N GLN A 254 -6.91 2.68 8.04
CA GLN A 254 -7.46 1.43 8.57
C GLN A 254 -8.75 0.98 7.87
N GLU A 255 -9.55 1.92 7.39
CA GLU A 255 -10.77 1.64 6.62
C GLU A 255 -10.50 1.22 5.17
N SER A 256 -9.32 1.54 4.62
CA SER A 256 -8.98 1.16 3.24
C SER A 256 -8.66 -0.33 3.12
N GLY A 257 -8.86 -0.90 1.92
CA GLY A 257 -8.60 -2.32 1.65
C GLY A 257 -7.11 -2.69 1.71
N GLU A 258 -6.76 -3.90 2.12
CA GLU A 258 -5.36 -4.36 2.23
C GLU A 258 -4.58 -4.26 0.92
N LYS A 259 -5.18 -4.60 -0.21
CA LYS A 259 -4.55 -4.46 -1.52
C LYS A 259 -4.29 -3.00 -1.89
N GLU A 260 -5.17 -2.10 -1.51
CA GLU A 260 -4.99 -0.67 -1.70
C GLU A 260 -3.83 -0.13 -0.86
N ARG A 261 -3.74 -0.55 0.40
CA ARG A 261 -2.62 -0.25 1.31
C ARG A 261 -1.30 -0.78 0.76
N ALA A 262 -1.29 -2.03 0.25
CA ALA A 262 -0.11 -2.63 -0.37
C ALA A 262 0.34 -1.85 -1.62
N ALA A 263 -0.60 -1.44 -2.46
CA ALA A 263 -0.32 -0.62 -3.64
C ALA A 263 0.24 0.76 -3.25
N ASP A 264 -0.25 1.36 -2.15
CA ASP A 264 0.26 2.63 -1.66
C ASP A 264 1.66 2.51 -1.05
N LEU A 265 1.92 1.46 -0.26
CA LEU A 265 3.27 1.13 0.25
C LEU A 265 4.27 0.93 -0.90
N PHE A 266 3.89 0.19 -1.95
CA PHE A 266 4.72 0.00 -3.13
C PHE A 266 4.99 1.32 -3.86
N ARG A 267 3.97 2.18 -4.06
CA ARG A 267 4.15 3.52 -4.65
C ARG A 267 5.10 4.36 -3.81
N TYR A 268 4.94 4.31 -2.48
CA TYR A 268 5.80 5.03 -1.55
C TYR A 268 7.26 4.58 -1.65
N TRP A 269 7.53 3.28 -1.58
CA TRP A 269 8.86 2.73 -1.73
C TRP A 269 9.53 3.17 -3.04
N ARG A 270 8.82 3.13 -4.16
CA ARG A 270 9.35 3.59 -5.45
C ARG A 270 9.73 5.07 -5.46
N LEU A 271 8.96 5.91 -4.77
CA LEU A 271 9.26 7.34 -4.65
C LEU A 271 10.50 7.58 -3.78
N LEU A 272 10.58 6.89 -2.66
CA LEU A 272 11.69 6.95 -1.71
C LEU A 272 13.03 6.60 -2.39
N TYR A 273 13.03 5.53 -3.17
CA TYR A 273 14.23 5.00 -3.80
C TYR A 273 14.55 5.57 -5.20
N ARG A 274 13.72 6.48 -5.70
CA ARG A 274 13.88 7.06 -7.04
C ARG A 274 15.21 7.81 -7.25
N ARG A 275 15.73 8.47 -6.21
CA ARG A 275 17.00 9.22 -6.30
C ARG A 275 18.22 8.30 -6.36
N PRO A 276 18.36 7.36 -5.42
CA PRO A 276 19.53 6.47 -5.41
C PRO A 276 19.51 5.44 -6.55
N ILE A 277 18.34 5.06 -7.04
CA ILE A 277 18.20 4.11 -8.15
C ILE A 277 17.34 4.76 -9.24
N PRO A 278 17.92 5.61 -10.10
CA PRO A 278 17.17 6.38 -11.10
C PRO A 278 16.38 5.50 -12.08
N GLN A 279 16.85 4.26 -12.31
CA GLN A 279 16.20 3.29 -13.19
C GLN A 279 15.47 2.17 -12.40
N LEU A 280 15.13 2.39 -11.12
CA LEU A 280 14.44 1.42 -10.27
C LEU A 280 13.24 0.78 -10.96
N ARG A 281 12.41 1.59 -11.60
CA ARG A 281 11.22 1.12 -12.28
C ARG A 281 11.54 0.12 -13.40
N LEU A 282 12.57 0.40 -14.18
CA LEU A 282 13.03 -0.51 -15.23
C LEU A 282 13.56 -1.81 -14.61
N CYS A 283 14.40 -1.72 -13.59
CA CYS A 283 14.94 -2.89 -12.89
C CYS A 283 13.82 -3.79 -12.35
N VAL A 284 12.81 -3.20 -11.72
CA VAL A 284 11.64 -3.93 -11.19
C VAL A 284 10.84 -4.58 -12.30
N ASN A 285 10.60 -3.87 -13.41
CA ASN A 285 9.84 -4.42 -14.54
C ASN A 285 10.60 -5.54 -15.27
N LEU A 286 11.91 -5.41 -15.45
CA LEU A 286 12.74 -6.48 -16.02
C LEU A 286 12.72 -7.72 -15.13
N LEU A 287 12.92 -7.55 -13.82
CA LEU A 287 12.84 -8.62 -12.85
C LEU A 287 11.45 -9.29 -12.88
N ALA A 288 10.39 -8.50 -12.80
CA ALA A 288 9.03 -9.01 -12.78
C ALA A 288 8.69 -9.79 -14.06
N SER A 289 9.14 -9.30 -15.22
CA SER A 289 8.92 -9.99 -16.49
C SER A 289 9.73 -11.28 -16.62
N ALA A 290 10.93 -11.32 -16.07
CA ALA A 290 11.82 -12.49 -16.15
C ALA A 290 11.43 -13.60 -15.15
N ALA A 291 11.06 -13.24 -13.91
CA ALA A 291 10.72 -14.16 -12.82
C ALA A 291 9.19 -14.32 -12.61
N ARG A 292 8.38 -14.06 -13.64
CA ARG A 292 6.92 -14.02 -13.58
C ARG A 292 6.29 -15.32 -13.08
N ASP A 293 6.64 -16.43 -13.70
CA ASP A 293 5.92 -17.70 -13.52
C ASP A 293 6.78 -18.76 -12.83
N GLU A 294 8.09 -18.65 -12.93
CA GLU A 294 9.04 -19.69 -12.54
C GLU A 294 10.11 -19.13 -11.59
N TRP A 295 10.72 -20.03 -10.84
CA TRP A 295 11.88 -19.70 -10.02
C TRP A 295 13.10 -19.46 -10.91
N VAL A 296 13.72 -18.30 -10.78
CA VAL A 296 14.87 -17.85 -11.57
C VAL A 296 16.05 -17.60 -10.65
N TYR A 297 17.25 -18.00 -11.06
CA TYR A 297 18.46 -17.72 -10.29
C TYR A 297 18.65 -16.22 -10.07
N ALA A 298 18.84 -15.82 -8.82
CA ALA A 298 19.05 -14.40 -8.44
C ALA A 298 20.28 -13.80 -9.14
N SER A 299 21.32 -14.61 -9.43
CA SER A 299 22.49 -14.20 -10.23
C SER A 299 22.08 -13.78 -11.64
N SER A 300 21.24 -14.53 -12.34
CA SER A 300 20.76 -14.18 -13.69
C SER A 300 19.97 -12.87 -13.69
N ILE A 301 19.10 -12.67 -12.69
CA ILE A 301 18.39 -11.39 -12.54
C ILE A 301 19.38 -10.26 -12.23
N SER A 302 20.40 -10.55 -11.40
CA SER A 302 21.44 -9.58 -11.06
C SER A 302 22.20 -9.12 -12.31
N ASP A 303 22.52 -10.04 -13.23
CA ASP A 303 23.19 -9.72 -14.48
C ASP A 303 22.29 -8.93 -15.43
N LEU A 304 20.99 -9.31 -15.51
CA LEU A 304 19.99 -8.64 -16.33
C LEU A 304 19.83 -7.15 -15.93
N ILE A 305 19.80 -6.85 -14.63
CA ILE A 305 19.61 -5.47 -14.16
C ILE A 305 20.92 -4.71 -13.88
N ALA A 306 22.07 -5.38 -13.95
CA ALA A 306 23.38 -4.77 -13.66
C ALA A 306 23.66 -3.47 -14.46
N PRO A 307 23.34 -3.36 -15.77
CA PRO A 307 23.58 -2.13 -16.52
C PRO A 307 22.79 -0.92 -15.99
N HIS A 308 21.73 -1.17 -15.23
CA HIS A 308 20.76 -0.16 -14.78
C HIS A 308 20.94 0.25 -13.31
N VAL A 309 21.81 -0.45 -12.56
CA VAL A 309 22.11 -0.17 -11.16
C VAL A 309 23.54 0.31 -11.03
N LYS A 310 23.71 1.51 -10.47
CA LYS A 310 25.03 2.14 -10.26
C LYS A 310 25.32 2.25 -8.77
N ASP A 311 26.61 2.33 -8.43
CA ASP A 311 27.03 2.68 -7.08
C ASP A 311 26.41 4.03 -6.67
N TYR A 312 25.98 4.12 -5.41
CA TYR A 312 25.40 5.33 -4.85
C TYR A 312 26.01 5.61 -3.48
N TYR A 313 26.83 6.64 -3.39
CA TYR A 313 27.61 6.97 -2.20
C TYR A 313 28.40 5.75 -1.68
N TYR A 314 28.00 5.20 -0.52
CA TYR A 314 28.68 4.08 0.12
C TYR A 314 28.08 2.72 -0.29
N ASP A 315 26.89 2.70 -0.86
CA ASP A 315 26.26 1.47 -1.33
C ASP A 315 26.80 1.09 -2.70
N LYS A 316 27.36 -0.10 -2.80
CA LYS A 316 27.81 -0.67 -4.07
C LYS A 316 26.64 -1.31 -4.84
N ALA A 317 26.72 -1.34 -6.16
CA ALA A 317 25.66 -1.88 -7.01
C ALA A 317 25.19 -3.28 -6.61
N PRO A 318 26.05 -4.25 -6.21
CA PRO A 318 25.59 -5.55 -5.71
C PRO A 318 24.74 -5.43 -4.44
N ALA A 319 25.14 -4.63 -3.47
CA ALA A 319 24.39 -4.41 -2.23
C ALA A 319 23.06 -3.68 -2.50
N ILE A 320 23.04 -2.73 -3.44
CA ILE A 320 21.80 -2.06 -3.85
C ILE A 320 20.82 -3.07 -4.46
N LYS A 321 21.27 -3.97 -5.33
CA LYS A 321 20.41 -5.00 -5.92
C LYS A 321 19.81 -5.90 -4.84
N GLU A 322 20.63 -6.40 -3.93
CA GLU A 322 20.20 -7.33 -2.88
C GLU A 322 19.32 -6.62 -1.82
N LEU A 323 19.86 -5.60 -1.18
CA LEU A 323 19.22 -4.99 0.00
C LEU A 323 18.12 -3.99 -0.36
N ARG A 324 18.26 -3.28 -1.49
CA ARG A 324 17.35 -2.18 -1.84
C ARG A 324 16.32 -2.54 -2.88
N ILE A 325 16.52 -3.61 -3.66
CA ILE A 325 15.57 -4.08 -4.65
C ILE A 325 14.96 -5.41 -4.19
N TYR A 326 15.75 -6.49 -4.09
CA TYR A 326 15.18 -7.83 -3.84
C TYR A 326 14.55 -7.92 -2.46
N ASN A 327 15.28 -7.61 -1.38
CA ASN A 327 14.74 -7.70 -0.04
C ASN A 327 13.54 -6.76 0.16
N MET A 328 13.57 -5.55 -0.41
CA MET A 328 12.41 -4.65 -0.32
C MET A 328 11.19 -5.17 -1.05
N LEU A 329 11.36 -5.78 -2.23
CA LEU A 329 10.25 -6.41 -2.94
C LEU A 329 9.70 -7.63 -2.19
N VAL A 330 10.55 -8.38 -1.47
CA VAL A 330 10.10 -9.46 -0.58
C VAL A 330 9.31 -8.89 0.59
N HIS A 331 9.80 -7.85 1.25
CA HIS A 331 9.08 -7.17 2.35
C HIS A 331 7.72 -6.60 1.92
N LEU A 332 7.65 -6.11 0.68
CA LEU A 332 6.40 -5.63 0.07
C LEU A 332 5.46 -6.77 -0.38
N GLY A 333 5.89 -8.03 -0.24
CA GLY A 333 5.13 -9.20 -0.67
C GLY A 333 5.03 -9.39 -2.19
N LEU A 334 5.87 -8.71 -2.97
CA LEU A 334 5.81 -8.72 -4.43
C LEU A 334 6.76 -9.75 -5.07
N LEU A 335 7.72 -10.22 -4.29
CA LEU A 335 8.75 -11.17 -4.71
C LEU A 335 8.91 -12.24 -3.64
N ALA A 336 8.96 -13.49 -4.05
CA ALA A 336 9.39 -14.60 -3.21
C ALA A 336 10.88 -14.86 -3.42
N HIS A 337 11.61 -15.13 -2.34
CA HIS A 337 13.04 -15.45 -2.33
C HIS A 337 13.26 -16.83 -1.73
N GLY A 338 13.85 -17.72 -2.48
CA GLY A 338 14.13 -19.10 -2.08
C GLY A 338 15.61 -19.44 -2.14
N GLN A 339 15.98 -20.55 -1.51
CA GLN A 339 17.30 -21.13 -1.58
C GLN A 339 17.21 -22.59 -2.01
N LEU A 340 17.97 -22.96 -3.02
CA LEU A 340 18.09 -24.35 -3.50
C LEU A 340 19.01 -25.17 -2.60
N ALA A 341 19.01 -26.48 -2.78
CA ALA A 341 19.84 -27.40 -1.99
C ALA A 341 21.36 -27.13 -2.14
N ASP A 342 21.78 -26.56 -3.25
CA ASP A 342 23.17 -26.18 -3.52
C ASP A 342 23.55 -24.81 -2.90
N GLY A 343 22.62 -24.15 -2.21
CA GLY A 343 22.79 -22.83 -1.64
C GLY A 343 22.52 -21.67 -2.60
N SER A 344 22.15 -21.94 -3.85
CA SER A 344 21.85 -20.90 -4.84
C SER A 344 20.56 -20.18 -4.49
N ALA A 345 20.58 -18.84 -4.54
CA ALA A 345 19.39 -18.00 -4.34
C ALA A 345 18.54 -17.96 -5.62
N VAL A 346 17.22 -18.09 -5.44
CA VAL A 346 16.23 -18.02 -6.51
C VAL A 346 15.10 -17.05 -6.17
N LEU A 347 14.55 -16.41 -7.18
CA LEU A 347 13.51 -15.39 -7.07
C LEU A 347 12.29 -15.78 -7.91
N LYS A 348 11.09 -15.45 -7.43
CA LYS A 348 9.83 -15.60 -8.16
C LYS A 348 8.87 -14.48 -7.80
N VAL A 349 8.13 -13.97 -8.79
CA VAL A 349 7.09 -12.97 -8.55
C VAL A 349 5.88 -13.64 -7.90
N THR A 350 5.36 -13.03 -6.82
CA THR A 350 4.16 -13.51 -6.11
C THR A 350 2.88 -13.18 -6.89
N ASN A 351 1.73 -13.67 -6.44
CA ASN A 351 0.44 -13.29 -7.01
C ASN A 351 0.16 -11.79 -6.85
N LEU A 352 0.42 -11.23 -5.65
CA LEU A 352 0.34 -9.79 -5.41
C LEU A 352 1.32 -9.02 -6.31
N GLY A 353 2.51 -9.56 -6.52
CA GLY A 353 3.51 -9.00 -7.44
C GLY A 353 3.01 -8.96 -8.89
N ARG A 354 2.31 -9.99 -9.37
CA ARG A 354 1.71 -9.98 -10.72
C ARG A 354 0.67 -8.87 -10.86
N GLU A 355 -0.21 -8.72 -9.89
CA GLU A 355 -1.22 -7.65 -9.87
C GLU A 355 -0.57 -6.26 -9.89
N LEU A 356 0.37 -5.99 -9.01
CA LEU A 356 0.92 -4.64 -8.81
C LEU A 356 2.08 -4.28 -9.75
N LEU A 357 2.94 -5.23 -10.10
CA LEU A 357 4.09 -4.97 -10.97
C LEU A 357 3.73 -5.10 -12.45
N LEU A 358 2.95 -6.12 -12.81
CA LEU A 358 2.62 -6.45 -14.18
C LEU A 358 1.25 -5.93 -14.60
N GLN A 359 0.44 -5.42 -13.65
CA GLN A 359 -0.93 -4.94 -13.88
C GLN A 359 -1.82 -6.02 -14.53
N GLU A 360 -1.58 -7.26 -14.18
CA GLU A 360 -2.46 -8.36 -14.55
C GLU A 360 -3.72 -8.27 -13.69
N GLU A 361 -4.87 -8.47 -14.30
CA GLU A 361 -6.08 -8.76 -13.55
C GLU A 361 -5.79 -10.03 -12.74
N ALA A 362 -6.18 -10.04 -11.47
CA ALA A 362 -6.07 -11.24 -10.67
C ALA A 362 -6.67 -12.37 -11.51
N HIS A 363 -5.85 -13.33 -11.93
CA HIS A 363 -6.39 -14.59 -12.39
C HIS A 363 -7.07 -15.20 -11.17
N VAL A 364 -8.35 -14.91 -11.03
CA VAL A 364 -9.25 -15.88 -10.46
C VAL A 364 -9.05 -17.08 -11.38
N GLU A 365 -8.28 -18.09 -10.93
CA GLU A 365 -8.47 -19.40 -11.48
C GLU A 365 -9.97 -19.60 -11.38
N GLU A 366 -10.64 -19.60 -12.54
CA GLU A 366 -11.98 -20.11 -12.69
C GLU A 366 -11.93 -21.63 -12.36
N SER A 367 -11.68 -21.95 -11.11
CA SER A 367 -12.39 -23.02 -10.49
C SER A 367 -13.84 -22.51 -10.45
N GLU A 368 -14.68 -23.07 -11.31
CA GLU A 368 -16.12 -23.02 -11.21
C GLU A 368 -16.53 -23.39 -9.76
N SER A 369 -16.47 -22.47 -8.89
CA SER A 369 -17.24 -22.42 -7.68
C SER A 369 -17.48 -20.96 -7.41
N ALA A 370 -18.72 -20.60 -7.64
CA ALA A 370 -19.51 -19.67 -6.85
C ALA A 370 -18.67 -18.56 -6.18
N VAL A 371 -19.17 -17.37 -6.17
CA VAL A 371 -19.01 -16.46 -5.05
C VAL A 371 -18.63 -17.31 -3.83
N GLU A 372 -17.34 -17.60 -3.66
CA GLU A 372 -16.84 -18.07 -2.38
C GLU A 372 -17.15 -16.90 -1.44
N GLU A 373 -18.28 -17.00 -0.75
CA GLU A 373 -18.30 -16.61 0.65
C GLU A 373 -16.96 -17.12 1.17
N ALA A 374 -16.00 -16.21 1.38
CA ALA A 374 -14.69 -16.55 1.90
C ALA A 374 -14.95 -17.51 3.04
N VAL A 375 -14.51 -18.77 2.91
CA VAL A 375 -14.84 -19.83 3.87
C VAL A 375 -14.45 -19.24 5.21
N ARG A 376 -15.45 -18.82 5.99
CA ARG A 376 -15.23 -18.22 7.31
C ARG A 376 -14.59 -19.32 8.15
N VAL A 377 -13.27 -19.26 8.29
CA VAL A 377 -12.59 -20.14 9.24
C VAL A 377 -12.97 -19.61 10.61
N PRO A 378 -13.81 -20.33 11.37
CA PRO A 378 -14.28 -19.85 12.67
C PRO A 378 -13.08 -19.69 13.60
N LEU A 379 -13.06 -18.60 14.35
CA LEU A 379 -12.08 -18.39 15.39
C LEU A 379 -12.29 -19.39 16.53
N ILE A 380 -11.23 -19.74 17.24
CA ILE A 380 -11.30 -20.68 18.34
C ILE A 380 -11.11 -19.92 19.67
N LEU A 381 -12.18 -19.71 20.40
CA LEU A 381 -12.15 -19.11 21.72
C LEU A 381 -11.99 -20.20 22.80
N GLN A 382 -10.93 -20.10 23.56
CA GLN A 382 -10.62 -21.07 24.62
C GLN A 382 -11.16 -20.60 26.00
N PRO A 383 -11.43 -21.53 26.93
CA PRO A 383 -11.90 -21.18 28.28
C PRO A 383 -10.92 -20.33 29.11
N ASN A 384 -9.65 -20.27 28.72
CA ASN A 384 -8.63 -19.42 29.34
C ASN A 384 -8.60 -17.99 28.76
N PHE A 385 -9.62 -17.61 27.99
CA PHE A 385 -9.78 -16.30 27.31
C PHE A 385 -8.85 -16.08 26.12
N ASP A 386 -8.09 -17.08 25.68
CA ASP A 386 -7.29 -16.98 24.48
C ASP A 386 -8.14 -17.23 23.25
N LEU A 387 -8.07 -16.33 22.27
CA LEU A 387 -8.71 -16.42 20.98
C LEU A 387 -7.65 -16.70 19.92
N LEU A 388 -7.74 -17.86 19.29
CA LEU A 388 -6.84 -18.28 18.23
C LEU A 388 -7.39 -17.79 16.89
N VAL A 389 -6.60 -17.01 16.18
CA VAL A 389 -6.98 -16.33 14.96
C VAL A 389 -6.03 -16.76 13.83
N PRO A 390 -6.54 -17.32 12.73
CA PRO A 390 -5.71 -17.58 11.54
C PRO A 390 -5.02 -16.31 11.06
N ILE A 391 -3.83 -16.44 10.48
CA ILE A 391 -3.10 -15.29 9.92
C ILE A 391 -3.84 -14.75 8.70
N GLU A 392 -4.40 -15.63 7.88
CA GLU A 392 -5.18 -15.28 6.69
C GLU A 392 -6.68 -15.45 6.95
N GLY A 393 -7.50 -14.59 6.35
CA GLY A 393 -8.97 -14.67 6.41
C GLY A 393 -9.64 -13.95 7.56
N ALA A 394 -8.88 -13.37 8.50
CA ALA A 394 -9.41 -12.57 9.61
C ALA A 394 -9.30 -11.05 9.40
N GLU A 395 -8.88 -10.63 8.21
CA GLU A 395 -8.61 -9.22 7.87
C GLU A 395 -9.87 -8.35 7.99
N ARG A 396 -11.00 -8.94 7.65
CA ARG A 396 -12.33 -8.30 7.70
C ARG A 396 -12.72 -7.82 9.10
N ILE A 397 -12.28 -8.52 10.13
CA ILE A 397 -12.60 -8.27 11.55
C ILE A 397 -11.41 -7.79 12.36
N ALA A 398 -10.31 -7.46 11.70
CA ALA A 398 -9.06 -7.13 12.40
C ALA A 398 -9.25 -5.97 13.39
N TRP A 399 -10.08 -5.00 13.04
CA TRP A 399 -10.36 -3.86 13.90
C TRP A 399 -11.21 -4.23 15.12
N GLU A 400 -12.37 -4.88 14.91
CA GLU A 400 -13.25 -5.32 15.98
C GLU A 400 -12.54 -6.30 16.90
N LEU A 401 -11.73 -7.20 16.31
CA LEU A 401 -10.93 -8.16 17.06
C LEU A 401 -9.94 -7.46 18.00
N GLU A 402 -9.25 -6.44 17.48
CA GLU A 402 -8.27 -5.67 18.26
C GLU A 402 -8.94 -4.78 19.32
N GLU A 403 -10.17 -4.33 19.10
CA GLU A 403 -10.95 -3.62 20.13
C GLU A 403 -11.32 -4.57 21.29
N VAL A 404 -11.80 -5.78 20.99
CA VAL A 404 -12.31 -6.73 21.99
C VAL A 404 -11.18 -7.45 22.73
N THR A 405 -9.98 -7.56 22.15
CA THR A 405 -8.88 -8.38 22.66
C THR A 405 -7.54 -7.63 22.73
N ASP A 406 -6.56 -8.23 23.35
CA ASP A 406 -5.16 -7.83 23.31
C ASP A 406 -4.35 -8.90 22.55
N LEU A 407 -3.56 -8.50 21.55
CA LEU A 407 -2.65 -9.40 20.83
C LEU A 407 -1.51 -9.82 21.76
N ILE A 408 -1.35 -11.13 21.99
CA ILE A 408 -0.32 -11.69 22.91
C ILE A 408 0.91 -12.17 22.14
N ARG A 409 0.69 -12.87 21.01
CA ARG A 409 1.78 -13.37 20.18
C ARG A 409 1.30 -13.66 18.77
N VAL A 410 2.25 -13.65 17.86
CA VAL A 410 2.07 -14.09 16.46
C VAL A 410 3.07 -15.23 16.20
N ASP A 411 2.52 -16.36 15.74
CA ASP A 411 3.28 -17.55 15.35
C ASP A 411 2.60 -18.13 14.09
N THR A 412 2.34 -19.40 13.99
CA THR A 412 1.48 -20.01 12.95
C THR A 412 0.02 -19.53 13.03
N LEU A 413 -0.39 -19.06 14.19
CA LEU A 413 -1.66 -18.40 14.49
C LEU A 413 -1.38 -17.13 15.29
N ARG A 414 -2.28 -16.14 15.18
CA ARG A 414 -2.31 -15.02 16.13
C ARG A 414 -3.05 -15.46 17.38
N VAL A 415 -2.45 -15.23 18.54
CA VAL A 415 -3.08 -15.47 19.83
C VAL A 415 -3.47 -14.12 20.42
N HIS A 416 -4.75 -13.88 20.47
CA HIS A 416 -5.36 -12.75 21.16
C HIS A 416 -5.88 -13.19 22.53
N ARG A 417 -6.04 -12.27 23.46
CA ARG A 417 -6.60 -12.55 24.78
C ARG A 417 -7.65 -11.52 25.13
N ILE A 418 -8.83 -12.00 25.55
CA ILE A 418 -9.86 -11.17 26.16
C ILE A 418 -9.41 -10.89 27.61
N THR A 419 -9.28 -9.61 27.94
CA THR A 419 -8.87 -9.16 29.27
C THR A 419 -9.88 -8.18 29.85
N LYS A 420 -9.85 -7.98 31.18
CA LYS A 420 -10.70 -6.96 31.79
C LYS A 420 -10.45 -5.57 31.21
N SER A 421 -9.20 -5.26 30.86
CA SER A 421 -8.83 -3.98 30.24
C SER A 421 -9.33 -3.86 28.80
N SER A 422 -9.32 -4.94 28.01
CA SER A 422 -9.86 -4.91 26.66
C SER A 422 -11.39 -4.70 26.67
N ILE A 423 -12.09 -5.38 27.56
CA ILE A 423 -13.53 -5.18 27.72
C ILE A 423 -13.86 -3.76 28.22
N ALA A 424 -13.10 -3.23 29.20
CA ALA A 424 -13.30 -1.85 29.65
C ALA A 424 -13.17 -0.82 28.50
N ARG A 425 -12.19 -1.01 27.60
CA ARG A 425 -12.04 -0.16 26.40
C ARG A 425 -13.26 -0.23 25.49
N CYS A 426 -13.76 -1.44 25.20
CA CYS A 426 -14.97 -1.61 24.39
C CYS A 426 -16.15 -0.83 24.99
N LEU A 427 -16.31 -0.93 26.31
CA LEU A 427 -17.40 -0.24 27.02
C LEU A 427 -17.23 1.28 26.97
N ASP A 428 -16.00 1.80 27.07
CA ASP A 428 -15.66 3.23 26.90
C ASP A 428 -15.97 3.73 25.48
N ASN A 429 -15.75 2.87 24.47
CA ASN A 429 -16.02 3.14 23.06
C ASN A 429 -17.51 2.92 22.69
N GLY A 430 -18.38 2.64 23.67
CA GLY A 430 -19.83 2.55 23.48
C GLY A 430 -20.35 1.15 23.15
N TRP A 431 -19.51 0.11 23.19
CA TRP A 431 -19.94 -1.28 23.10
C TRP A 431 -20.68 -1.70 24.37
N THR A 432 -21.47 -2.74 24.28
CA THR A 432 -22.13 -3.40 25.42
C THR A 432 -21.64 -4.83 25.52
N ALA A 433 -21.82 -5.48 26.67
CA ALA A 433 -21.52 -6.90 26.80
C ALA A 433 -22.28 -7.76 25.76
N GLU A 434 -23.50 -7.36 25.41
CA GLU A 434 -24.30 -8.04 24.40
C GLU A 434 -23.67 -7.92 23.01
N THR A 435 -23.29 -6.72 22.57
CA THR A 435 -22.63 -6.52 21.27
C THR A 435 -21.27 -7.21 21.17
N ILE A 436 -20.51 -7.27 22.26
CA ILE A 436 -19.24 -8.01 22.33
C ILE A 436 -19.50 -9.52 22.19
N LEU A 437 -20.50 -10.04 22.89
CA LEU A 437 -20.85 -11.46 22.84
C LEU A 437 -21.42 -11.86 21.48
N ASP A 438 -22.21 -11.01 20.85
CA ASP A 438 -22.74 -11.27 19.51
C ASP A 438 -21.63 -11.32 18.46
N PHE A 439 -20.65 -10.41 18.53
CA PHE A 439 -19.44 -10.46 17.71
C PHE A 439 -18.67 -11.77 17.93
N LEU A 440 -18.43 -12.15 19.20
CA LEU A 440 -17.72 -13.40 19.50
C LEU A 440 -18.49 -14.64 19.01
N ARG A 441 -19.81 -14.69 19.15
CA ARG A 441 -20.66 -15.79 18.65
C ARG A 441 -20.60 -15.91 17.13
N GLU A 442 -20.71 -14.78 16.44
CA GLU A 442 -20.63 -14.75 14.98
C GLU A 442 -19.29 -15.31 14.48
N GLU A 443 -18.18 -14.88 15.09
CA GLU A 443 -16.85 -15.24 14.62
C GLU A 443 -16.37 -16.62 15.11
N THR A 444 -16.93 -17.16 16.19
CA THR A 444 -16.59 -18.50 16.72
C THR A 444 -17.61 -19.57 16.34
N ALA A 445 -18.49 -19.32 15.37
CA ALA A 445 -19.61 -20.22 15.02
C ALA A 445 -20.42 -20.65 16.26
N ASP A 446 -20.77 -19.68 17.10
CA ASP A 446 -21.56 -19.85 18.34
C ASP A 446 -20.86 -20.70 19.44
N MET A 447 -19.52 -20.88 19.35
CA MET A 447 -18.76 -21.64 20.32
C MET A 447 -18.08 -20.75 21.38
N VAL A 448 -18.86 -19.92 22.09
CA VAL A 448 -18.35 -19.10 23.20
C VAL A 448 -18.41 -19.90 24.51
N PRO A 449 -17.27 -20.10 25.22
CA PRO A 449 -17.28 -20.78 26.51
C PRO A 449 -18.10 -20.02 27.56
N GLY A 450 -19.00 -20.72 28.28
CA GLY A 450 -19.92 -20.09 29.24
C GLY A 450 -19.26 -19.37 30.43
N ASN A 451 -18.00 -19.69 30.74
CA ASN A 451 -17.23 -18.92 31.73
C ASN A 451 -16.76 -17.57 31.16
N VAL A 452 -16.45 -17.50 29.87
CA VAL A 452 -16.06 -16.24 29.19
C VAL A 452 -17.28 -15.32 29.11
N GLU A 453 -18.42 -15.83 28.68
CA GLU A 453 -19.68 -15.09 28.62
C GLU A 453 -20.05 -14.46 29.97
N ARG A 454 -20.07 -15.26 31.03
CA ARG A 454 -20.36 -14.76 32.39
C ARG A 454 -19.36 -13.70 32.85
N MET A 455 -18.10 -13.87 32.52
CA MET A 455 -17.07 -12.93 32.96
C MET A 455 -17.18 -11.58 32.24
N ILE A 456 -17.48 -11.56 30.94
CA ILE A 456 -17.72 -10.33 30.18
C ILE A 456 -18.90 -9.56 30.77
N GLN A 457 -20.00 -10.24 31.07
CA GLN A 457 -21.18 -9.64 31.72
C GLN A 457 -20.85 -9.09 33.12
N GLN A 458 -20.04 -9.83 33.89
CA GLN A 458 -19.59 -9.38 35.18
C GLN A 458 -18.72 -8.11 35.06
N TRP A 459 -17.76 -8.06 34.15
CA TRP A 459 -16.91 -6.90 33.94
C TRP A 459 -17.71 -5.67 33.51
N GLU A 460 -18.71 -5.82 32.65
CA GLU A 460 -19.62 -4.73 32.32
C GLU A 460 -20.35 -4.20 33.55
N SER A 461 -20.87 -5.09 34.39
CA SER A 461 -21.57 -4.69 35.63
C SER A 461 -20.64 -3.96 36.62
N GLU A 462 -19.38 -4.36 36.68
CA GLU A 462 -18.36 -3.71 37.50
C GLU A 462 -17.97 -2.33 36.93
N PHE A 463 -17.82 -2.21 35.62
CA PHE A 463 -17.50 -0.97 34.93
C PHE A 463 -18.57 0.11 35.13
N LYS A 464 -19.83 -0.25 35.10
CA LYS A 464 -20.95 0.66 35.30
C LYS A 464 -21.12 1.19 36.73
N ARG A 465 -20.37 0.67 37.71
CA ARG A 465 -20.48 1.09 39.11
C ARG A 465 -19.93 2.47 39.38
N VAL A 466 -18.93 2.90 38.62
CA VAL A 466 -18.34 4.25 38.75
C VAL A 466 -18.13 4.83 37.35
N GLN A 467 -18.73 5.96 37.11
CA GLN A 467 -18.56 6.69 35.84
C GLN A 467 -18.06 8.10 36.16
N LEU A 468 -17.02 8.51 35.43
CA LEU A 468 -16.49 9.87 35.48
C LEU A 468 -16.98 10.64 34.27
N HIS A 469 -17.74 11.70 34.49
CA HIS A 469 -18.25 12.57 33.45
C HIS A 469 -17.50 13.91 33.46
N ARG A 470 -17.01 14.33 32.29
CA ARG A 470 -16.60 15.72 32.11
C ARG A 470 -17.84 16.59 31.95
N THR A 471 -18.03 17.49 32.86
CA THR A 471 -19.17 18.42 32.87
C THR A 471 -18.67 19.83 33.06
N VAL A 472 -19.42 20.79 32.53
CA VAL A 472 -19.19 22.21 32.72
C VAL A 472 -20.20 22.71 33.73
N LEU A 473 -19.71 23.39 34.76
CA LEU A 473 -20.55 24.09 35.74
C LEU A 473 -21.01 25.43 35.15
N VAL A 474 -22.29 25.65 35.15
CA VAL A 474 -22.91 26.92 34.77
C VAL A 474 -23.39 27.60 36.05
N SER A 475 -22.80 28.72 36.40
CA SER A 475 -23.21 29.54 37.56
C SER A 475 -23.90 30.81 37.06
N CYS A 476 -25.12 31.03 37.51
CA CYS A 476 -25.94 32.20 37.20
C CYS A 476 -26.04 33.11 38.41
N LEU A 477 -26.17 34.41 38.19
CA LEU A 477 -26.38 35.39 39.27
C LEU A 477 -27.77 35.28 39.90
N ASP A 478 -28.75 34.78 39.17
CA ASP A 478 -30.15 34.75 39.53
C ASP A 478 -30.77 33.37 39.20
N SER A 479 -31.62 32.87 40.06
CA SER A 479 -32.31 31.59 39.89
C SER A 479 -33.29 31.58 38.69
N SER A 480 -33.85 32.78 38.35
CA SER A 480 -34.71 32.89 37.18
C SER A 480 -33.96 32.66 35.88
N ILE A 481 -32.73 33.18 35.75
CA ILE A 481 -31.85 32.96 34.58
C ILE A 481 -31.47 31.47 34.48
N ALA A 482 -31.15 30.85 35.59
CA ALA A 482 -30.84 29.44 35.63
C ALA A 482 -32.04 28.58 35.20
N ALA A 483 -33.24 28.89 35.65
CA ALA A 483 -34.45 28.18 35.28
C ALA A 483 -34.77 28.33 33.77
N ASP A 484 -34.66 29.54 33.23
CA ASP A 484 -34.91 29.81 31.81
C ASP A 484 -33.92 29.07 30.91
N LEU A 485 -32.63 29.09 31.24
CA LEU A 485 -31.60 28.38 30.45
C LEU A 485 -31.80 26.88 30.42
N LYS A 486 -32.21 26.24 31.52
CA LYS A 486 -32.44 24.80 31.63
C LYS A 486 -33.57 24.30 30.73
N VAL A 487 -34.59 25.12 30.49
CA VAL A 487 -35.82 24.76 29.75
C VAL A 487 -35.65 25.05 28.25
N MET A 488 -34.63 25.79 27.85
CA MET A 488 -34.37 26.07 26.43
C MET A 488 -34.11 24.82 25.64
N PRO A 489 -34.83 24.61 24.49
CA PRO A 489 -34.68 23.39 23.66
C PRO A 489 -33.24 23.11 23.20
N GLU A 490 -32.44 24.16 23.02
CA GLU A 490 -31.05 24.05 22.58
C GLU A 490 -30.08 23.63 23.70
N ILE A 491 -30.46 23.78 24.98
CA ILE A 491 -29.63 23.44 26.16
C ILE A 491 -30.15 22.19 26.88
N ALA A 492 -31.45 21.97 26.89
CA ALA A 492 -32.08 20.84 27.56
C ALA A 492 -31.41 19.46 27.24
N PRO A 493 -30.96 19.14 26.00
CA PRO A 493 -30.27 17.90 25.72
C PRO A 493 -28.91 17.74 26.41
N TYR A 494 -28.30 18.84 26.80
CA TYR A 494 -26.97 18.87 27.44
C TYR A 494 -27.03 18.97 28.95
N TYR A 495 -28.20 19.31 29.52
CA TYR A 495 -28.43 19.39 30.96
C TYR A 495 -28.21 18.06 31.66
N ARG A 496 -27.62 18.08 32.87
CA ARG A 496 -27.32 16.90 33.67
C ARG A 496 -27.94 16.90 35.06
N ALA A 497 -27.66 17.91 35.83
CA ALA A 497 -28.13 18.01 37.21
C ALA A 497 -28.04 19.44 37.73
N ASP A 498 -28.85 19.74 38.75
CA ASP A 498 -28.71 20.97 39.55
C ASP A 498 -27.73 20.74 40.69
N LEU A 499 -26.90 21.73 40.99
CA LEU A 499 -26.07 21.81 42.19
C LEU A 499 -26.67 22.76 43.22
N SER A 500 -27.33 23.84 42.76
CA SER A 500 -28.06 24.80 43.56
C SER A 500 -29.17 25.45 42.72
N ASP A 501 -29.92 26.40 43.32
CA ASP A 501 -30.94 27.17 42.58
C ASP A 501 -30.35 28.02 41.45
N THR A 502 -29.07 28.39 41.56
CA THR A 502 -28.35 29.24 40.61
C THR A 502 -27.27 28.50 39.81
N GLU A 503 -27.01 27.21 40.11
CA GLU A 503 -25.93 26.46 39.51
C GLU A 503 -26.41 25.10 38.99
N PHE A 504 -25.98 24.76 37.77
CA PHE A 504 -26.29 23.48 37.15
C PHE A 504 -25.15 22.97 36.29
N LEU A 505 -25.15 21.66 36.02
CA LEU A 505 -24.16 20.99 35.19
C LEU A 505 -24.72 20.72 33.80
N ILE A 506 -23.87 20.96 32.79
CA ILE A 506 -24.10 20.56 31.42
C ILE A 506 -22.96 19.67 30.93
N THR A 507 -23.17 18.89 29.87
CA THR A 507 -22.09 18.20 29.19
C THR A 507 -21.14 19.20 28.54
N GLU A 508 -19.87 18.82 28.36
CA GLU A 508 -18.85 19.63 27.68
C GLU A 508 -19.30 20.07 26.27
N ARG A 509 -20.05 19.21 25.56
CA ARG A 509 -20.63 19.49 24.22
C ARG A 509 -21.66 20.63 24.25
N GLY A 510 -22.29 20.88 25.37
CA GLY A 510 -23.24 22.00 25.57
C GLY A 510 -22.61 23.37 25.70
N THR A 511 -21.30 23.45 25.87
CA THR A 511 -20.61 24.75 26.13
C THR A 511 -20.77 25.74 24.98
N ARG A 512 -20.55 25.30 23.73
CA ARG A 512 -20.69 26.17 22.55
C ARG A 512 -22.14 26.64 22.31
N PRO A 513 -23.15 25.73 22.29
CA PRO A 513 -24.55 26.14 22.21
C PRO A 513 -24.94 27.15 23.29
N LEU A 514 -24.53 26.90 24.53
CA LEU A 514 -24.82 27.83 25.64
C LEU A 514 -24.18 29.22 25.43
N GLN A 515 -22.92 29.29 25.01
CA GLN A 515 -22.25 30.55 24.72
C GLN A 515 -22.95 31.35 23.60
N GLU A 516 -23.43 30.68 22.56
CA GLU A 516 -24.17 31.33 21.47
C GLU A 516 -25.52 31.90 21.95
N ILE A 517 -26.21 31.17 22.82
CA ILE A 517 -27.47 31.63 23.42
C ILE A 517 -27.23 32.81 24.31
N LEU A 518 -26.27 32.75 25.22
CA LEU A 518 -25.93 33.83 26.12
C LEU A 518 -25.57 35.11 25.37
N ARG A 519 -24.80 35.01 24.27
CA ARG A 519 -24.51 36.16 23.40
C ARG A 519 -25.76 36.76 22.76
N ARG A 520 -26.69 35.91 22.29
CA ARG A 520 -27.98 36.37 21.74
C ARG A 520 -28.85 37.06 22.77
N MET A 521 -28.77 36.63 24.03
CA MET A 521 -29.49 37.24 25.16
C MET A 521 -28.77 38.47 25.72
N GLY A 522 -27.58 38.84 25.22
CA GLY A 522 -26.80 39.97 25.68
C GLY A 522 -25.96 39.69 26.94
N TYR A 523 -25.82 38.44 27.35
CA TYR A 523 -24.95 38.04 28.45
C TYR A 523 -23.54 37.70 27.95
N GLN A 524 -22.54 38.09 28.74
CA GLN A 524 -21.15 37.69 28.53
C GLN A 524 -20.83 36.52 29.48
N ALA A 525 -20.41 35.40 28.95
CA ALA A 525 -19.96 34.26 29.74
C ALA A 525 -18.45 34.17 29.69
N ASP A 526 -17.79 34.25 30.83
CA ASP A 526 -16.37 33.96 30.96
C ASP A 526 -16.19 32.46 31.24
N LEU A 527 -15.29 31.85 30.50
CA LEU A 527 -14.84 30.46 30.72
C LEU A 527 -13.63 30.51 31.66
N HIS A 528 -13.79 29.93 32.82
CA HIS A 528 -12.73 29.78 33.83
C HIS A 528 -12.17 28.34 33.83
#